data_f0fee7ffb115abcc9d3bc10bc16587d2
#
_entry.id   f0fee7ffb115abcc9d3bc10bc16587d2
#
_cell.length_a   1.000
_cell.length_b   1.000
_cell.length_c   1.000
_cell.angle_alpha   90.00
_cell.angle_beta   90.00
_cell.angle_gamma   90.00
#
_symmetry.space_group_name_H-M   'P 1'
#
loop_
_entity.id
_entity.type
_entity.pdbx_description
1 polymer ?
#
loop_
_entity_poly.entity_id
_entity_poly.type
_entity_poly.pdbx_seq_one_letter_code
_entity_poly.pdbx_strand_id
1 'polypeptide(L)'
;DETLNFSISKLVLEGPKSDLDLTFNTQPAIFLISYSIFQVIKENFNINLSEAKYFAGHSLGEYSALSCAGYLNFDETIKILRIRGDAMQNSVPKGEGGMLAVLGSKIEDVEKILGDNQNNFVAQVANDNSNGQIVLSGKTKDLQILSEFLKDNKIKNIKLPVSAPFHCSLMS
;
A
#
# COMPACT_ATOMS: atom_id res chain seq x y z
N ASP A 1 -10.07 -17.59 -8.26
CA ASP A 1 -11.36 -17.12 -8.80
C ASP A 1 -12.53 -17.65 -7.96
N GLU A 2 -12.63 -18.96 -7.77
CA GLU A 2 -13.74 -19.61 -7.00
C GLU A 2 -13.87 -19.02 -5.58
N THR A 3 -12.76 -18.88 -4.86
CA THR A 3 -12.71 -18.37 -3.49
C THR A 3 -13.31 -16.98 -3.31
N LEU A 4 -13.16 -16.12 -4.32
CA LEU A 4 -13.68 -14.75 -4.32
C LEU A 4 -15.04 -14.61 -5.01
N ASN A 5 -15.58 -15.66 -5.65
CA ASN A 5 -16.72 -15.61 -6.54
C ASN A 5 -16.59 -14.50 -7.62
N PHE A 6 -15.34 -14.28 -8.07
CA PHE A 6 -14.97 -13.20 -8.98
C PHE A 6 -13.69 -13.58 -9.71
N SER A 7 -13.60 -13.32 -11.02
CA SER A 7 -12.45 -13.68 -11.86
C SER A 7 -11.29 -12.69 -11.69
N ILE A 8 -10.59 -12.78 -10.56
CA ILE A 8 -9.40 -11.96 -10.27
C ILE A 8 -8.27 -12.27 -11.25
N SER A 9 -8.13 -13.51 -11.70
CA SER A 9 -7.13 -13.91 -12.69
C SER A 9 -7.34 -13.17 -14.01
N LYS A 10 -8.56 -13.09 -14.50
CA LYS A 10 -8.91 -12.35 -15.71
C LYS A 10 -8.61 -10.86 -15.55
N LEU A 11 -8.98 -10.26 -14.42
CA LEU A 11 -8.68 -8.86 -14.14
C LEU A 11 -7.17 -8.58 -14.14
N VAL A 12 -6.37 -9.48 -13.59
CA VAL A 12 -4.89 -9.36 -13.56
C VAL A 12 -4.28 -9.44 -14.96
N LEU A 13 -4.79 -10.36 -15.80
CA LEU A 13 -4.21 -10.62 -17.12
C LEU A 13 -4.72 -9.70 -18.22
N GLU A 14 -5.97 -9.30 -18.15
CA GLU A 14 -6.66 -8.59 -19.24
C GLU A 14 -7.12 -7.18 -18.83
N GLY A 15 -7.13 -6.86 -17.52
CA GLY A 15 -7.64 -5.58 -17.03
C GLY A 15 -9.16 -5.49 -16.98
N PRO A 16 -9.72 -4.26 -16.99
CA PRO A 16 -9.04 -2.99 -17.19
C PRO A 16 -8.21 -2.52 -16.00
N LYS A 17 -7.17 -1.72 -16.27
CA LYS A 17 -6.30 -1.18 -15.23
C LYS A 17 -7.05 -0.35 -14.18
N SER A 18 -8.07 0.41 -14.59
CA SER A 18 -8.91 1.20 -13.68
C SER A 18 -9.54 0.38 -12.56
N ASP A 19 -9.95 -0.84 -12.87
CA ASP A 19 -10.56 -1.74 -11.90
C ASP A 19 -9.49 -2.44 -11.04
N LEU A 20 -8.34 -2.76 -11.64
CA LEU A 20 -7.20 -3.32 -10.92
C LEU A 20 -6.61 -2.32 -9.91
N ASP A 21 -6.65 -1.02 -10.20
CA ASP A 21 -6.14 0.06 -9.33
C ASP A 21 -7.05 0.33 -8.11
N LEU A 22 -8.26 -0.22 -8.08
CA LEU A 22 -9.11 -0.18 -6.88
C LEU A 22 -8.50 -1.08 -5.82
N THR A 23 -8.24 -0.54 -4.61
CA THR A 23 -7.43 -1.26 -3.61
C THR A 23 -8.03 -2.60 -3.18
N PHE A 24 -9.35 -2.75 -3.23
CA PHE A 24 -10.01 -4.02 -2.94
C PHE A 24 -9.75 -5.10 -4.02
N ASN A 25 -9.32 -4.71 -5.23
CA ASN A 25 -8.83 -5.61 -6.27
C ASN A 25 -7.30 -5.72 -6.25
N THR A 26 -6.60 -4.58 -6.05
CA THR A 26 -5.14 -4.53 -6.04
C THR A 26 -4.55 -5.45 -4.98
N GLN A 27 -5.09 -5.44 -3.76
CA GLN A 27 -4.53 -6.22 -2.66
C GLN A 27 -4.60 -7.74 -2.91
N PRO A 28 -5.74 -8.35 -3.22
CA PRO A 28 -5.77 -9.77 -3.56
C PRO A 28 -5.00 -10.11 -4.84
N ALA A 29 -4.92 -9.21 -5.82
CA ALA A 29 -4.15 -9.42 -7.04
C ALA A 29 -2.64 -9.49 -6.77
N ILE A 30 -2.09 -8.57 -5.97
CA ILE A 30 -0.66 -8.60 -5.59
C ILE A 30 -0.36 -9.85 -4.76
N PHE A 31 -1.24 -10.22 -3.83
CA PHE A 31 -1.09 -11.45 -3.06
C PHE A 31 -1.07 -12.69 -3.96
N LEU A 32 -2.03 -12.80 -4.88
CA LEU A 32 -2.12 -13.91 -5.84
C LEU A 32 -0.80 -14.09 -6.60
N ILE A 33 -0.26 -13.01 -7.16
CA ILE A 33 1.00 -13.06 -7.92
C ILE A 33 2.18 -13.41 -7.02
N SER A 34 2.29 -12.76 -5.85
CA SER A 34 3.40 -13.01 -4.91
C SER A 34 3.41 -14.46 -4.43
N TYR A 35 2.25 -15.00 -4.07
CA TYR A 35 2.12 -16.38 -3.64
C TYR A 35 2.38 -17.37 -4.78
N SER A 36 1.93 -17.07 -5.99
CA SER A 36 2.22 -17.89 -7.17
C SER A 36 3.72 -17.95 -7.47
N ILE A 37 4.43 -16.81 -7.40
CA ILE A 37 5.88 -16.76 -7.55
C ILE A 37 6.57 -17.59 -6.47
N PHE A 38 6.12 -17.46 -5.20
CA PHE A 38 6.66 -18.26 -4.10
C PHE A 38 6.49 -19.77 -4.34
N GLN A 39 5.33 -20.23 -4.82
CA GLN A 39 5.10 -21.65 -5.12
C GLN A 39 5.99 -22.12 -6.28
N VAL A 40 6.13 -21.33 -7.34
CA VAL A 40 7.03 -21.66 -8.45
C VAL A 40 8.47 -21.79 -7.98
N ILE A 41 8.95 -20.88 -7.11
CA ILE A 41 10.31 -20.95 -6.55
C ILE A 41 10.46 -22.23 -5.71
N LYS A 42 9.49 -22.52 -4.87
CA LYS A 42 9.50 -23.71 -4.01
C LYS A 42 9.52 -25.01 -4.80
N GLU A 43 8.77 -25.09 -5.89
CA GLU A 43 8.57 -26.32 -6.64
C GLU A 43 9.63 -26.55 -7.73
N ASN A 44 10.13 -25.48 -8.37
CA ASN A 44 10.95 -25.61 -9.58
C ASN A 44 12.41 -25.20 -9.44
N PHE A 45 12.79 -24.53 -8.34
CA PHE A 45 14.15 -23.96 -8.23
C PHE A 45 15.03 -24.65 -7.17
N ASN A 46 14.56 -25.74 -6.59
CA ASN A 46 15.31 -26.51 -5.59
C ASN A 46 15.83 -25.66 -4.40
N ILE A 47 15.07 -24.61 -4.06
CA ILE A 47 15.36 -23.71 -2.95
C ILE A 47 14.55 -24.15 -1.74
N ASN A 48 15.24 -24.48 -0.65
CA ASN A 48 14.59 -24.86 0.62
C ASN A 48 14.11 -23.61 1.36
N LEU A 49 12.91 -23.15 1.10
CA LEU A 49 12.34 -21.98 1.76
C LEU A 49 12.00 -22.21 3.25
N SER A 50 12.00 -23.48 3.72
CA SER A 50 11.82 -23.77 5.14
C SER A 50 13.02 -23.37 6.01
N GLU A 51 14.16 -23.09 5.39
CA GLU A 51 15.36 -22.57 6.07
C GLU A 51 15.34 -21.04 6.25
N ALA A 52 14.36 -20.34 5.68
CA ALA A 52 14.19 -18.92 5.90
C ALA A 52 13.93 -18.64 7.37
N LYS A 53 14.76 -17.78 7.97
CA LYS A 53 14.62 -17.40 9.39
C LYS A 53 13.51 -16.38 9.61
N TYR A 54 13.22 -15.58 8.60
CA TYR A 54 12.24 -14.49 8.66
C TYR A 54 11.47 -14.40 7.36
N PHE A 55 10.20 -14.07 7.49
CA PHE A 55 9.34 -13.62 6.41
C PHE A 55 8.88 -12.21 6.73
N ALA A 56 9.00 -11.30 5.80
CA ALA A 56 8.60 -9.92 5.99
C ALA A 56 7.81 -9.43 4.78
N GLY A 57 6.91 -8.50 5.03
CA GLY A 57 6.08 -7.90 3.99
C GLY A 57 5.62 -6.51 4.34
N HIS A 58 5.53 -5.64 3.34
CA HIS A 58 5.08 -4.26 3.48
C HIS A 58 3.57 -4.18 3.26
N SER A 59 2.82 -3.61 4.23
CA SER A 59 1.37 -3.45 4.18
C SER A 59 0.63 -4.77 3.90
N LEU A 60 -0.02 -4.94 2.74
CA LEU A 60 -0.64 -6.21 2.36
C LEU A 60 0.38 -7.38 2.26
N GLY A 61 1.65 -7.06 2.01
CA GLY A 61 2.73 -8.03 1.94
C GLY A 61 2.96 -8.78 3.26
N GLU A 62 2.55 -8.24 4.41
CA GLU A 62 2.55 -8.96 5.69
C GLU A 62 1.68 -10.22 5.63
N TYR A 63 0.52 -10.13 4.98
CA TYR A 63 -0.35 -11.29 4.75
C TYR A 63 0.29 -12.29 3.80
N SER A 64 0.99 -11.80 2.77
CA SER A 64 1.77 -12.69 1.88
C SER A 64 2.88 -13.40 2.64
N ALA A 65 3.60 -12.68 3.52
CA ALA A 65 4.64 -13.24 4.36
C ALA A 65 4.09 -14.32 5.30
N LEU A 66 2.96 -14.07 5.97
CA LEU A 66 2.29 -15.03 6.85
C LEU A 66 1.81 -16.27 6.09
N SER A 67 1.27 -16.10 4.89
CA SER A 67 0.82 -17.20 4.05
C SER A 67 1.99 -18.03 3.51
N CYS A 68 3.08 -17.39 3.07
CA CYS A 68 4.29 -18.07 2.63
C CYS A 68 4.99 -18.81 3.77
N ALA A 69 4.91 -18.29 5.00
CA ALA A 69 5.42 -18.94 6.21
C ALA A 69 4.50 -20.07 6.73
N GLY A 70 3.33 -20.27 6.14
CA GLY A 70 2.39 -21.36 6.51
C GLY A 70 1.49 -21.04 7.69
N TYR A 71 1.42 -19.78 8.16
CA TYR A 71 0.52 -19.37 9.25
C TYR A 71 -0.90 -19.08 8.78
N LEU A 72 -1.07 -18.67 7.54
CA LEU A 72 -2.37 -18.45 6.90
C LEU A 72 -2.47 -19.27 5.63
N ASN A 73 -3.62 -19.87 5.37
CA ASN A 73 -3.85 -20.56 4.10
C ASN A 73 -4.22 -19.55 3.00
N PHE A 74 -4.06 -19.98 1.74
CA PHE A 74 -4.29 -19.14 0.57
C PHE A 74 -5.73 -18.59 0.51
N ASP A 75 -6.72 -19.47 0.71
CA ASP A 75 -8.13 -19.10 0.54
C ASP A 75 -8.61 -18.11 1.61
N GLU A 76 -8.16 -18.28 2.85
CA GLU A 76 -8.43 -17.31 3.92
C GLU A 76 -7.73 -15.98 3.66
N THR A 77 -6.46 -16.04 3.26
CA THR A 77 -5.66 -14.83 3.03
C THR A 77 -6.24 -13.96 1.92
N ILE A 78 -6.63 -14.57 0.80
CA ILE A 78 -7.18 -13.80 -0.33
C ILE A 78 -8.54 -13.17 0.00
N LYS A 79 -9.38 -13.84 0.82
CA LYS A 79 -10.64 -13.30 1.34
C LYS A 79 -10.40 -12.13 2.30
N ILE A 80 -9.48 -12.30 3.26
CA ILE A 80 -9.12 -11.24 4.20
C ILE A 80 -8.61 -10.00 3.46
N LEU A 81 -7.75 -10.18 2.46
CA LEU A 81 -7.23 -9.06 1.67
C LEU A 81 -8.30 -8.38 0.82
N ARG A 82 -9.31 -9.12 0.36
CA ARG A 82 -10.48 -8.52 -0.31
C ARG A 82 -11.28 -7.65 0.66
N ILE A 83 -11.57 -8.15 1.86
CA ILE A 83 -12.29 -7.42 2.92
C ILE A 83 -11.48 -6.21 3.38
N ARG A 84 -10.16 -6.39 3.62
CA ARG A 84 -9.27 -5.29 3.99
C ARG A 84 -9.26 -4.20 2.93
N GLY A 85 -9.12 -4.57 1.66
CA GLY A 85 -9.12 -3.61 0.56
C GLY A 85 -10.45 -2.85 0.46
N ASP A 86 -11.57 -3.51 0.67
CA ASP A 86 -12.89 -2.88 0.67
C ASP A 86 -13.05 -1.91 1.85
N ALA A 87 -12.70 -2.32 3.06
CA ALA A 87 -12.71 -1.45 4.23
C ALA A 87 -11.85 -0.19 4.04
N MET A 88 -10.63 -0.36 3.52
CA MET A 88 -9.72 0.75 3.23
C MET A 88 -10.24 1.66 2.11
N GLN A 89 -10.88 1.10 1.08
CA GLN A 89 -11.45 1.88 -0.02
C GLN A 89 -12.60 2.77 0.44
N ASN A 90 -13.38 2.27 1.40
CA ASN A 90 -14.61 2.91 1.88
C ASN A 90 -14.41 3.70 3.18
N SER A 91 -13.17 3.80 3.70
CA SER A 91 -12.87 4.53 4.94
C SER A 91 -13.15 6.03 4.87
N VAL A 92 -12.99 6.60 3.67
CA VAL A 92 -13.33 8.00 3.38
C VAL A 92 -14.03 8.11 2.03
N PRO A 93 -14.87 9.14 1.82
CA PRO A 93 -15.46 9.40 0.51
C PRO A 93 -14.40 9.55 -0.57
N LYS A 94 -14.71 9.04 -1.78
CA LYS A 94 -13.80 9.09 -2.92
C LYS A 94 -13.35 10.53 -3.21
N GLY A 95 -12.03 10.74 -3.24
CA GLY A 95 -11.41 12.03 -3.56
C GLY A 95 -11.14 12.93 -2.33
N GLU A 96 -11.62 12.55 -1.14
CA GLU A 96 -11.36 13.31 0.09
C GLU A 96 -10.00 12.99 0.73
N GLY A 97 -9.46 11.82 0.47
CA GLY A 97 -8.16 11.40 0.96
C GLY A 97 -7.18 11.08 -0.17
N GLY A 98 -5.90 11.04 0.16
CA GLY A 98 -4.84 10.72 -0.78
C GLY A 98 -3.49 10.49 -0.14
N MET A 99 -2.48 10.31 -0.97
CA MET A 99 -1.09 10.10 -0.54
C MET A 99 -0.12 10.91 -1.40
N LEU A 100 0.99 11.33 -0.78
CA LEU A 100 2.04 12.14 -1.36
C LEU A 100 3.40 11.50 -1.06
N ALA A 101 4.16 11.12 -2.07
CA ALA A 101 5.53 10.68 -1.89
C ALA A 101 6.47 11.88 -1.82
N VAL A 102 7.31 11.96 -0.79
CA VAL A 102 8.39 12.93 -0.61
C VAL A 102 9.70 12.23 -0.93
N LEU A 103 10.51 12.84 -1.79
CA LEU A 103 11.71 12.22 -2.31
C LEU A 103 12.96 13.03 -1.95
N GLY A 104 14.02 12.32 -1.53
CA GLY A 104 15.33 12.92 -1.22
C GLY A 104 15.43 13.59 0.14
N SER A 105 14.41 13.46 1.01
CA SER A 105 14.40 14.00 2.37
C SER A 105 14.57 12.90 3.40
N LYS A 106 15.13 13.25 4.56
CA LYS A 106 15.17 12.37 5.72
C LYS A 106 13.85 12.43 6.48
N ILE A 107 13.54 11.38 7.22
CA ILE A 107 12.29 11.30 8.00
C ILE A 107 12.20 12.43 9.03
N GLU A 108 13.30 12.74 9.71
CA GLU A 108 13.34 13.79 10.75
C GLU A 108 13.01 15.17 10.16
N ASP A 109 13.49 15.48 8.95
CA ASP A 109 13.21 16.74 8.27
C ASP A 109 11.72 16.86 7.89
N VAL A 110 11.13 15.74 7.42
CA VAL A 110 9.71 15.70 7.06
C VAL A 110 8.82 15.81 8.29
N GLU A 111 9.13 15.10 9.38
CA GLU A 111 8.40 15.19 10.65
C GLU A 111 8.45 16.60 11.23
N LYS A 112 9.61 17.27 11.13
CA LYS A 112 9.77 18.67 11.54
C LYS A 112 8.86 19.59 10.71
N ILE A 113 8.85 19.44 9.39
CA ILE A 113 7.98 20.23 8.50
C ILE A 113 6.51 20.05 8.91
N LEU A 114 6.07 18.82 9.15
CA LEU A 114 4.70 18.54 9.58
C LEU A 114 4.39 19.17 10.94
N GLY A 115 5.30 19.07 11.90
CA GLY A 115 5.17 19.63 13.23
C GLY A 115 5.07 21.17 13.24
N ASP A 116 5.97 21.82 12.49
CA ASP A 116 6.06 23.30 12.43
C ASP A 116 4.87 23.93 11.68
N ASN A 117 4.14 23.16 10.85
CA ASN A 117 3.07 23.66 9.97
C ASN A 117 1.68 23.09 10.26
N GLN A 118 1.42 22.54 11.43
CA GLN A 118 0.14 21.88 11.79
C GLN A 118 -1.10 22.78 11.61
N ASN A 119 -0.94 24.10 11.64
CA ASN A 119 -2.04 25.04 11.43
C ASN A 119 -2.37 25.27 9.95
N ASN A 120 -1.48 24.88 9.03
CA ASN A 120 -1.62 25.11 7.60
C ASN A 120 -2.15 23.87 6.87
N PHE A 121 -1.70 22.69 7.29
CA PHE A 121 -2.09 21.41 6.72
C PHE A 121 -1.92 20.30 7.76
N VAL A 122 -2.73 19.24 7.63
CA VAL A 122 -2.65 18.03 8.47
C VAL A 122 -2.37 16.83 7.57
N ALA A 123 -1.18 16.27 7.74
CA ALA A 123 -0.77 15.02 7.11
C ALA A 123 0.01 14.16 8.08
N GLN A 124 0.05 12.86 7.84
CA GLN A 124 0.75 11.88 8.68
C GLN A 124 1.73 11.08 7.83
N VAL A 125 2.85 10.68 8.43
CA VAL A 125 3.75 9.72 7.80
C VAL A 125 3.04 8.36 7.73
N ALA A 126 2.77 7.93 6.51
CA ALA A 126 2.16 6.63 6.23
C ALA A 126 3.22 5.53 6.10
N ASN A 127 4.33 5.86 5.42
CA ASN A 127 5.44 4.93 5.21
C ASN A 127 6.77 5.68 5.20
N ASP A 128 7.76 5.11 5.88
CA ASP A 128 9.18 5.39 5.69
C ASP A 128 9.78 4.19 4.94
N ASN A 129 9.80 4.29 3.60
CA ASN A 129 10.14 3.16 2.74
C ASN A 129 11.65 2.94 2.61
N SER A 130 12.41 4.00 2.61
CA SER A 130 13.87 3.97 2.50
C SER A 130 14.44 5.36 2.76
N ASN A 131 15.77 5.44 2.91
CA ASN A 131 16.45 6.73 3.01
C ASN A 131 16.12 7.61 1.78
N GLY A 132 15.31 8.63 1.99
CA GLY A 132 14.88 9.56 0.95
C GLY A 132 13.60 9.15 0.19
N GLN A 133 12.80 8.22 0.70
CA GLN A 133 11.47 7.94 0.16
C GLN A 133 10.45 7.77 1.28
N ILE A 134 9.73 8.84 1.57
CA ILE A 134 8.72 8.92 2.62
C ILE A 134 7.35 9.12 1.96
N VAL A 135 6.34 8.45 2.44
CA VAL A 135 4.96 8.63 1.96
C VAL A 135 4.13 9.26 3.06
N LEU A 136 3.47 10.35 2.71
CA LEU A 136 2.53 11.07 3.57
C LEU A 136 1.10 10.78 3.14
N SER A 137 0.20 10.72 4.12
CA SER A 137 -1.22 10.46 3.92
C SER A 137 -2.06 11.48 4.66
N GLY A 138 -3.22 11.84 4.10
CA GLY A 138 -4.09 12.83 4.69
C GLY A 138 -5.25 13.23 3.78
N LYS A 139 -5.95 14.30 4.15
CA LYS A 139 -6.99 14.89 3.30
C LYS A 139 -6.38 15.47 2.03
N THR A 140 -7.06 15.31 0.91
CA THR A 140 -6.60 15.80 -0.41
C THR A 140 -6.27 17.28 -0.40
N LYS A 141 -7.07 18.11 0.29
CA LYS A 141 -6.83 19.56 0.39
C LYS A 141 -5.52 19.86 1.13
N ASP A 142 -5.29 19.20 2.27
CA ASP A 142 -4.10 19.41 3.07
C ASP A 142 -2.84 18.93 2.33
N LEU A 143 -2.93 17.79 1.65
CA LEU A 143 -1.84 17.28 0.81
C LEU A 143 -1.51 18.18 -0.37
N GLN A 144 -2.50 18.90 -0.93
CA GLN A 144 -2.26 19.87 -1.98
C GLN A 144 -1.47 21.06 -1.45
N ILE A 145 -1.87 21.65 -0.32
CA ILE A 145 -1.15 22.76 0.33
C ILE A 145 0.27 22.33 0.70
N LEU A 146 0.40 21.15 1.28
CA LEU A 146 1.70 20.56 1.61
C LEU A 146 2.58 20.35 0.36
N SER A 147 2.01 19.86 -0.73
CA SER A 147 2.75 19.65 -1.98
C SER A 147 3.31 20.97 -2.54
N GLU A 148 2.53 22.05 -2.48
CA GLU A 148 2.95 23.40 -2.89
C GLU A 148 4.05 23.92 -1.96
N PHE A 149 3.85 23.84 -0.64
CA PHE A 149 4.87 24.20 0.36
C PHE A 149 6.20 23.47 0.13
N LEU A 150 6.16 22.16 -0.11
CA LEU A 150 7.36 21.36 -0.38
C LEU A 150 8.07 21.80 -1.67
N LYS A 151 7.32 22.13 -2.73
CA LYS A 151 7.88 22.66 -3.99
C LYS A 151 8.57 24.00 -3.80
N ASP A 152 7.96 24.91 -3.07
CA ASP A 152 8.53 26.22 -2.76
C ASP A 152 9.84 26.09 -1.97
N ASN A 153 9.95 25.06 -1.14
CA ASN A 153 11.17 24.71 -0.41
C ASN A 153 12.12 23.77 -1.20
N LYS A 154 11.90 23.58 -2.52
CA LYS A 154 12.71 22.73 -3.41
C LYS A 154 12.77 21.25 -3.01
N ILE A 155 11.76 20.78 -2.29
CA ILE A 155 11.62 19.38 -1.90
C ILE A 155 10.77 18.66 -2.92
N LYS A 156 11.34 17.64 -3.56
CA LYS A 156 10.67 16.87 -4.61
C LYS A 156 9.55 16.02 -4.00
N ASN A 157 8.36 16.15 -4.57
CA ASN A 157 7.22 15.37 -4.14
C ASN A 157 6.33 14.97 -5.32
N ILE A 158 5.59 13.86 -5.18
CA ILE A 158 4.75 13.29 -6.23
C ILE A 158 3.46 12.79 -5.59
N LYS A 159 2.31 13.26 -6.09
CA LYS A 159 1.01 12.70 -5.69
C LYS A 159 0.90 11.27 -6.21
N LEU A 160 0.55 10.34 -5.32
CA LEU A 160 0.37 8.94 -5.69
C LEU A 160 -1.01 8.72 -6.33
N PRO A 161 -1.13 7.84 -7.34
CA PRO A 161 -2.39 7.53 -8.01
C PRO A 161 -3.22 6.51 -7.20
N VAL A 162 -3.47 6.85 -5.92
CA VAL A 162 -4.27 6.03 -5.01
C VAL A 162 -5.56 6.76 -4.65
N SER A 163 -6.59 6.00 -4.31
CA SER A 163 -7.95 6.49 -4.10
C SER A 163 -8.32 6.74 -2.64
N ALA A 164 -7.41 6.44 -1.70
CA ALA A 164 -7.67 6.58 -0.27
C ALA A 164 -6.40 6.97 0.51
N PRO A 165 -6.55 7.56 1.71
CA PRO A 165 -5.44 8.02 2.56
C PRO A 165 -4.95 6.86 3.44
N PHE A 166 -4.23 5.90 2.85
CA PHE A 166 -3.78 4.71 3.58
C PHE A 166 -2.83 5.03 4.74
N HIS A 167 -2.88 4.21 5.78
CA HIS A 167 -1.97 4.26 6.94
C HIS A 167 -1.96 5.61 7.69
N CYS A 168 -3.10 6.26 7.85
CA CYS A 168 -3.27 7.44 8.70
C CYS A 168 -4.55 7.35 9.54
N SER A 169 -4.76 8.31 10.43
CA SER A 169 -5.92 8.33 11.35
C SER A 169 -7.30 8.38 10.64
N LEU A 170 -7.34 8.73 9.36
CA LEU A 170 -8.57 8.68 8.56
C LEU A 170 -9.02 7.26 8.22
N MET A 171 -8.22 6.23 8.56
CA MET A 171 -8.54 4.82 8.41
C MET A 171 -9.18 4.21 9.68
N SER A 172 -9.38 4.99 10.73
CA SER A 172 -9.93 4.54 12.02
C SER A 172 -11.45 4.42 12.00
#